data_449ff336ffe3d3209582f345aa38ecb4
#
_entry.id   449ff336ffe3d3209582f345aa38ecb4
#
_cell.length_a   1.000
_cell.length_b   1.000
_cell.length_c   1.000
_cell.angle_alpha   90.00
_cell.angle_beta   90.00
_cell.angle_gamma   90.00
#
_symmetry.space_group_name_H-M   'P 1'
#
loop_
_entity.id
_entity.type
_entity.pdbx_description
1 polymer ?
#
loop_
_entity_poly.entity_id
_entity_poly.type
_entity_poly.pdbx_seq_one_letter_code
_entity_poly.pdbx_strand_id
1 'polypeptide(L)'
;MTSCLGDFQMDDLKLMVERCDEAIIQTPDQADLHRDRALVLTLLGDQARACDDVDVALSLLNRSSQPVDPMLLHELQVRQTTCKQSRNMAGSD
;
A
#
# COMPACT_ATOMS: atom_id res chain seq x y z
N MET A 1 2.22 -11.62 -13.46
CA MET A 1 2.14 -11.15 -12.09
C MET A 1 2.83 -9.82 -11.95
N THR A 2 2.09 -8.82 -11.57
CA THR A 2 2.62 -7.46 -11.50
C THR A 2 2.88 -7.10 -10.05
N SER A 3 4.12 -7.33 -9.64
CA SER A 3 4.60 -6.82 -8.36
C SER A 3 5.64 -5.76 -8.63
N CYS A 4 5.55 -4.64 -7.95
CA CYS A 4 6.57 -3.61 -8.08
C CYS A 4 7.73 -3.82 -7.10
N LEU A 5 7.65 -4.84 -6.25
CA LEU A 5 8.72 -5.12 -5.29
C LEU A 5 9.88 -5.90 -5.92
N GLY A 6 9.62 -6.70 -6.98
CA GLY A 6 10.66 -7.37 -7.76
C GLY A 6 11.83 -7.87 -6.92
N ASP A 7 13.01 -7.35 -7.22
CA ASP A 7 14.21 -7.59 -6.42
C ASP A 7 14.26 -6.57 -5.27
N PHE A 8 13.61 -6.93 -4.16
CA PHE A 8 13.51 -6.05 -3.01
C PHE A 8 14.89 -5.82 -2.40
N GLN A 9 15.24 -4.54 -2.23
CA GLN A 9 16.52 -4.15 -1.63
C GLN A 9 16.31 -3.08 -0.57
N MET A 10 16.64 -3.42 0.67
CA MET A 10 16.47 -2.50 1.80
C MET A 10 17.34 -1.25 1.70
N ASP A 11 18.46 -1.33 0.99
CA ASP A 11 19.37 -0.20 0.83
C ASP A 11 18.97 0.77 -0.29
N ASP A 12 17.90 0.48 -1.02
CA ASP A 12 17.45 1.34 -2.11
C ASP A 12 15.92 1.46 -2.15
N LEU A 13 15.36 1.83 -1.02
CA LEU A 13 13.90 1.95 -0.87
C LEU A 13 13.32 3.05 -1.76
N LYS A 14 14.07 4.12 -1.99
CA LYS A 14 13.59 5.20 -2.87
C LYS A 14 13.41 4.73 -4.30
N LEU A 15 14.33 3.92 -4.81
CA LEU A 15 14.20 3.32 -6.13
C LEU A 15 12.98 2.41 -6.18
N MET A 16 12.71 1.67 -5.12
CA MET A 16 11.55 0.80 -5.06
C MET A 16 10.24 1.60 -5.12
N VAL A 17 10.18 2.76 -4.45
CA VAL A 17 9.01 3.64 -4.57
C VAL A 17 8.82 4.09 -6.02
N GLU A 18 9.90 4.48 -6.69
CA GLU A 18 9.83 4.90 -8.10
C GLU A 18 9.31 3.78 -8.99
N ARG A 19 9.76 2.55 -8.77
CA ARG A 19 9.27 1.39 -9.53
C ARG A 19 7.78 1.16 -9.30
N CYS A 20 7.33 1.30 -8.05
CA CYS A 20 5.92 1.17 -7.74
C CYS A 20 5.11 2.31 -8.34
N ASP A 21 5.64 3.54 -8.32
CA ASP A 21 4.99 4.69 -8.96
C ASP A 21 4.75 4.43 -10.44
N GLU A 22 5.77 3.93 -11.15
CA GLU A 22 5.64 3.60 -12.57
C GLU A 22 4.61 2.51 -12.82
N ALA A 23 4.66 1.45 -12.03
CA ALA A 23 3.72 0.34 -12.17
C ALA A 23 2.28 0.79 -11.95
N ILE A 24 2.06 1.67 -10.97
CA ILE A 24 0.73 2.21 -10.66
C ILE A 24 0.23 3.11 -11.78
N ILE A 25 1.10 3.90 -12.39
CA ILE A 25 0.72 4.74 -13.54
C ILE A 25 0.20 3.86 -14.68
N GLN A 26 0.84 2.73 -14.92
CA GLN A 26 0.44 1.82 -16.00
C GLN A 26 -0.79 1.01 -15.65
N THR A 27 -0.96 0.63 -14.38
CA THR A 27 -2.07 -0.22 -13.95
C THR A 27 -2.65 0.30 -12.63
N PRO A 28 -3.35 1.45 -12.66
CA PRO A 28 -3.78 2.12 -11.42
C PRO A 28 -4.84 1.35 -10.63
N ASP A 29 -5.51 0.37 -11.24
CA ASP A 29 -6.61 -0.36 -10.61
C ASP A 29 -6.15 -1.63 -9.89
N GLN A 30 -4.85 -1.89 -9.80
CA GLN A 30 -4.33 -3.06 -9.11
C GLN A 30 -4.03 -2.76 -7.65
N ALA A 31 -4.83 -3.34 -6.76
CA ALA A 31 -4.68 -3.15 -5.31
C ALA A 31 -3.31 -3.60 -4.80
N ASP A 32 -2.77 -4.69 -5.34
CA ASP A 32 -1.46 -5.22 -4.95
C ASP A 32 -0.35 -4.18 -5.08
N LEU A 33 -0.39 -3.36 -6.13
CA LEU A 33 0.64 -2.36 -6.37
C LEU A 33 0.61 -1.27 -5.30
N HIS A 34 -0.58 -0.86 -4.90
CA HIS A 34 -0.75 0.11 -3.82
C HIS A 34 -0.31 -0.48 -2.48
N ARG A 35 -0.64 -1.76 -2.23
CA ARG A 35 -0.17 -2.46 -1.04
C ARG A 35 1.36 -2.52 -1.01
N ASP A 36 1.99 -2.85 -2.15
CA ASP A 36 3.44 -2.95 -2.24
C ASP A 36 4.10 -1.60 -1.98
N ARG A 37 3.57 -0.52 -2.56
CA ARG A 37 4.11 0.81 -2.32
C ARG A 37 3.94 1.22 -0.86
N ALA A 38 2.81 0.86 -0.24
CA ALA A 38 2.59 1.13 1.17
C ALA A 38 3.65 0.46 2.06
N LEU A 39 4.05 -0.77 1.72
CA LEU A 39 5.12 -1.46 2.46
C LEU A 39 6.42 -0.69 2.39
N VAL A 40 6.82 -0.27 1.20
CA VAL A 40 8.07 0.46 0.99
C VAL A 40 8.03 1.81 1.71
N LEU A 41 6.91 2.53 1.60
CA LEU A 41 6.74 3.82 2.26
C LEU A 41 6.79 3.68 3.79
N THR A 42 6.24 2.60 4.32
CA THR A 42 6.33 2.30 5.76
C THR A 42 7.79 2.12 6.18
N LEU A 43 8.57 1.39 5.40
CA LEU A 43 9.99 1.19 5.68
C LEU A 43 10.79 2.48 5.58
N LEU A 44 10.36 3.40 4.72
CA LEU A 44 10.97 4.72 4.60
C LEU A 44 10.55 5.69 5.71
N GLY A 45 9.56 5.32 6.50
CA GLY A 45 9.04 6.18 7.55
C GLY A 45 7.96 7.15 7.11
N ASP A 46 7.48 7.03 5.87
CA ASP A 46 6.41 7.88 5.34
C ASP A 46 5.04 7.25 5.59
N GLN A 47 4.62 7.31 6.82
CA GLN A 47 3.37 6.68 7.26
C GLN A 47 2.13 7.30 6.62
N ALA A 48 2.13 8.61 6.40
CA ALA A 48 0.97 9.29 5.82
C ALA A 48 0.68 8.76 4.41
N ARG A 49 1.72 8.69 3.57
CA ARG A 49 1.56 8.17 2.20
C ARG A 49 1.26 6.68 2.19
N ALA A 50 1.89 5.93 3.10
CA ALA A 50 1.62 4.49 3.22
C ALA A 50 0.15 4.24 3.55
N CYS A 51 -0.41 5.00 4.48
CA CYS A 51 -1.81 4.86 4.86
C CYS A 51 -2.76 5.27 3.74
N ASP A 52 -2.40 6.27 2.95
CA ASP A 52 -3.19 6.64 1.75
C ASP A 52 -3.24 5.49 0.75
N ASP A 53 -2.11 4.80 0.54
CA ASP A 53 -2.07 3.65 -0.36
C ASP A 53 -2.92 2.48 0.18
N VAL A 54 -2.93 2.27 1.48
CA VAL A 54 -3.78 1.24 2.09
C VAL A 54 -5.26 1.55 1.81
N ASP A 55 -5.67 2.81 1.98
CA ASP A 55 -7.05 3.21 1.73
C ASP A 55 -7.44 3.02 0.27
N VAL A 56 -6.55 3.39 -0.66
CA VAL A 56 -6.79 3.19 -2.09
C VAL A 56 -6.90 1.71 -2.42
N ALA A 57 -6.01 0.89 -1.90
CA ALA A 57 -6.04 -0.55 -2.15
C ALA A 57 -7.35 -1.18 -1.68
N LEU A 58 -7.81 -0.83 -0.48
CA LEU A 58 -9.09 -1.33 0.04
C LEU A 58 -10.26 -0.87 -0.82
N SER A 59 -10.25 0.38 -1.24
CA SER A 59 -11.29 0.91 -2.13
C SER A 59 -11.35 0.13 -3.44
N LEU A 60 -10.19 -0.18 -4.02
CA LEU A 60 -10.12 -0.97 -5.26
C LEU A 60 -10.67 -2.36 -5.07
N LEU A 61 -10.36 -3.03 -3.96
CA LEU A 61 -10.90 -4.35 -3.66
C LEU A 61 -12.40 -4.31 -3.48
N ASN A 62 -12.93 -3.31 -2.81
CA ASN A 62 -14.36 -3.17 -2.57
C ASN A 62 -15.16 -2.94 -3.85
N ARG A 63 -14.53 -2.33 -4.88
CA ARG A 63 -15.17 -2.06 -6.16
C ARG A 63 -14.93 -3.15 -7.19
N SER A 64 -14.11 -4.15 -6.87
CA SER A 64 -13.77 -5.19 -7.82
C SER A 64 -14.93 -6.12 -8.08
N SER A 65 -15.14 -6.46 -9.35
CA SER A 65 -16.09 -7.50 -9.75
C SER A 65 -15.44 -8.89 -9.77
N GLN A 66 -14.14 -8.95 -9.56
CA GLN A 66 -13.37 -10.19 -9.52
C GLN A 66 -13.30 -10.72 -8.08
N PRO A 67 -13.10 -12.05 -7.91
CA PRO A 67 -12.87 -12.58 -6.58
C PRO A 67 -11.65 -11.91 -5.92
N VAL A 68 -11.82 -11.52 -4.68
CA VAL A 68 -10.78 -10.84 -3.91
C VAL A 68 -9.96 -11.88 -3.14
N ASP A 69 -8.63 -11.72 -3.16
CA ASP A 69 -7.73 -12.54 -2.34
C ASP A 69 -8.01 -12.24 -0.87
N PRO A 70 -8.50 -13.21 -0.09
CA PRO A 70 -8.85 -12.95 1.31
C PRO A 70 -7.65 -12.60 2.18
N MET A 71 -6.47 -13.08 1.84
CA MET A 71 -5.26 -12.74 2.59
C MET A 71 -4.85 -11.29 2.38
N LEU A 72 -4.94 -10.82 1.13
CA LEU A 72 -4.65 -9.42 0.81
C LEU A 72 -5.66 -8.51 1.51
N LEU A 73 -6.94 -8.86 1.45
CA LEU A 73 -7.98 -8.08 2.11
C LEU A 73 -7.74 -7.99 3.62
N HIS A 74 -7.43 -9.12 4.25
CA HIS A 74 -7.17 -9.16 5.68
C HIS A 74 -5.96 -8.29 6.06
N GLU A 75 -4.87 -8.41 5.32
CA GLU A 75 -3.67 -7.61 5.55
C GLU A 75 -3.99 -6.11 5.50
N LEU A 76 -4.72 -5.70 4.48
CA LEU A 76 -5.06 -4.29 4.29
C LEU A 76 -6.00 -3.78 5.40
N GLN A 77 -6.94 -4.61 5.85
CA GLN A 77 -7.83 -4.24 6.95
C GLN A 77 -7.06 -4.03 8.25
N VAL A 78 -6.10 -4.91 8.54
CA VAL A 78 -5.23 -4.77 9.71
C VAL A 78 -4.42 -3.48 9.63
N ARG A 79 -3.84 -3.21 8.47
CA ARG A 79 -3.06 -1.98 8.25
C ARG A 79 -3.93 -0.73 8.37
N GLN A 80 -5.15 -0.79 7.86
CA GLN A 80 -6.09 0.34 7.98
C GLN A 80 -6.39 0.65 9.44
N THR A 81 -6.60 -0.38 10.26
CA THR A 81 -6.83 -0.21 11.70
C THR A 81 -5.63 0.47 12.36
N THR A 82 -4.43 0.01 12.03
CA THR A 82 -3.19 0.62 12.54
C THR A 82 -3.07 2.08 12.10
N CYS A 83 -3.41 2.38 10.84
CA CYS A 83 -3.39 3.74 10.32
C CYS A 83 -4.36 4.65 11.07
N LYS A 84 -5.55 4.17 11.35
CA LYS A 84 -6.55 4.95 12.11
C LYS A 84 -6.06 5.24 13.52
N GLN A 85 -5.43 4.27 14.17
CA GLN A 85 -4.88 4.45 15.50
C GLN A 85 -3.77 5.49 15.49
N SER A 86 -2.87 5.43 14.50
CA SER A 86 -1.78 6.40 14.37
C SER A 86 -2.31 7.81 14.12
N ARG A 87 -3.31 7.95 13.26
CA ARG A 87 -3.93 9.25 12.97
C ARG A 87 -4.61 9.82 14.21
N ASN A 88 -5.30 8.99 14.98
CA ASN A 88 -5.96 9.41 16.21
C ASN A 88 -4.95 9.86 17.26
N MET A 89 -3.84 9.14 17.39
CA MET A 89 -2.78 9.51 18.32
C MET A 89 -2.14 10.84 17.93
N ALA A 90 -1.90 11.03 16.63
CA ALA A 90 -1.33 12.28 16.12
C ALA A 90 -2.30 13.46 16.31
N GLY A 91 -3.60 13.21 16.26
CA GLY A 91 -4.61 14.24 16.40
C GLY A 91 -5.02 14.53 17.83
N SER A 92 -4.47 13.82 18.81
CA SER A 92 -4.87 13.96 20.21
C SER A 92 -4.01 14.94 21.01
N ASP A 93 -3.11 15.62 20.38
CA ASP A 93 -2.26 16.63 21.04
C ASP A 93 -3.02 17.90 21.39
#